data_28044f0957eaf3c5f86d32755dc33abf
#
_entry.id   28044f0957eaf3c5f86d32755dc33abf
#
_cell.length_a   1.000
_cell.length_b   1.000
_cell.length_c   1.000
_cell.angle_alpha   90.00
_cell.angle_beta   90.00
_cell.angle_gamma   90.00
#
_symmetry.space_group_name_H-M   'P 1'
#
loop_
_entity.id
_entity.type
_entity.pdbx_description
1 polymer ?
#
loop_
_entity_poly.entity_id
_entity_poly.type
_entity_poly.pdbx_seq_one_letter_code
_entity_poly.pdbx_strand_id
1 'polypeptide(L)'
;FQDINAIQYETVKLLAQPGNNLFIVGDDDQSIYRFRGAKPEIMLNFQKDFPKAVMIQLAENYRSTECIIKGAGRVIAHNTNRFQKSTHGIRGNGEKITISFFQNQAMEALAVVKKVQDMLRDGREPQEIAVLFRTNTGARIYLEKFMEYNLPFRMRDGLPNIYEHWIANDLFTYIRIANGNRSRKDFLQ
;
A
#
# COMPACT_ATOMS: atom_id res chain seq x y z
N PHE A 1 -4.04 -15.25 -3.64
CA PHE A 1 -4.60 -16.16 -2.62
C PHE A 1 -4.19 -15.79 -1.19
N GLN A 2 -3.11 -15.05 -1.01
CA GLN A 2 -2.57 -14.63 0.30
C GLN A 2 -3.54 -13.83 1.20
N ASP A 3 -4.56 -13.18 0.62
CA ASP A 3 -5.50 -12.32 1.35
C ASP A 3 -6.85 -13.00 1.61
N ILE A 4 -6.91 -14.33 1.44
CA ILE A 4 -8.14 -15.11 1.64
C ILE A 4 -8.46 -15.23 3.14
N ASN A 5 -9.75 -15.16 3.48
CA ASN A 5 -10.23 -15.48 4.83
C ASN A 5 -10.71 -16.93 4.93
N ALA A 6 -11.02 -17.37 6.17
CA ALA A 6 -11.40 -18.77 6.42
C ALA A 6 -12.68 -19.18 5.67
N ILE A 7 -13.69 -18.30 5.61
CA ILE A 7 -14.97 -18.61 4.95
C ILE A 7 -14.76 -18.78 3.44
N GLN A 8 -14.02 -17.87 2.83
CA GLN A 8 -13.66 -17.94 1.42
C GLN A 8 -12.89 -19.25 1.12
N TYR A 9 -11.98 -19.63 2.01
CA TYR A 9 -11.21 -20.86 1.83
C TYR A 9 -12.08 -22.11 1.90
N GLU A 10 -12.99 -22.19 2.87
CA GLU A 10 -13.96 -23.31 2.93
C GLU A 10 -14.82 -23.37 1.67
N THR A 11 -15.27 -22.23 1.17
CA THR A 11 -16.02 -22.17 -0.10
C THR A 11 -15.19 -22.71 -1.27
N VAL A 12 -13.92 -22.34 -1.36
CA VAL A 12 -13.01 -22.83 -2.41
C VAL A 12 -12.83 -24.36 -2.30
N LYS A 13 -12.67 -24.89 -1.09
CA LYS A 13 -12.58 -26.35 -0.86
C LYS A 13 -13.84 -27.10 -1.33
N LEU A 14 -15.01 -26.56 -1.02
CA LEU A 14 -16.27 -27.16 -1.47
C LEU A 14 -16.41 -27.14 -3.00
N LEU A 15 -16.04 -26.04 -3.63
CA LEU A 15 -16.09 -25.92 -5.09
C LEU A 15 -15.08 -26.82 -5.81
N ALA A 16 -13.96 -27.13 -5.18
CA ALA A 16 -12.94 -27.99 -5.74
C ALA A 16 -13.31 -29.49 -5.72
N GLN A 17 -14.28 -29.90 -4.91
CA GLN A 17 -14.71 -31.30 -4.78
C GLN A 17 -15.51 -31.76 -6.00
N PRO A 18 -15.50 -33.08 -6.33
CA PRO A 18 -14.67 -34.11 -5.68
C PRO A 18 -13.25 -34.22 -6.25
N GLY A 19 -12.96 -33.56 -7.36
CA GLY A 19 -11.72 -33.74 -8.11
C GLY A 19 -10.50 -33.05 -7.52
N ASN A 20 -10.71 -32.09 -6.62
CA ASN A 20 -9.64 -31.26 -6.04
C ASN A 20 -8.72 -30.60 -7.10
N ASN A 21 -9.27 -30.27 -8.27
CA ASN A 21 -8.54 -29.58 -9.32
C ASN A 21 -8.47 -28.09 -8.99
N LEU A 22 -7.48 -27.72 -8.19
CA LEU A 22 -7.32 -26.39 -7.65
C LEU A 22 -5.90 -25.88 -7.93
N PHE A 23 -5.83 -24.69 -8.51
CA PHE A 23 -4.60 -23.95 -8.74
C PHE A 23 -4.68 -22.61 -8.00
N ILE A 24 -3.73 -22.37 -7.10
CA ILE A 24 -3.65 -21.14 -6.32
C ILE A 24 -2.35 -20.40 -6.61
N VAL A 25 -2.41 -19.08 -6.60
CA VAL A 25 -1.25 -18.20 -6.73
C VAL A 25 -1.30 -17.17 -5.61
N GLY A 26 -0.17 -16.90 -5.00
CA GLY A 26 -0.07 -15.88 -3.95
C GLY A 26 1.37 -15.68 -3.51
N ASP A 27 1.55 -14.66 -2.69
CA ASP A 27 2.82 -14.32 -2.07
C ASP A 27 2.56 -14.00 -0.59
N ASP A 28 2.93 -14.91 0.30
CA ASP A 28 2.74 -14.79 1.75
C ASP A 28 3.42 -13.53 2.33
N ASP A 29 4.52 -13.07 1.73
CA ASP A 29 5.21 -11.84 2.13
C ASP A 29 4.41 -10.57 1.80
N GLN A 30 3.41 -10.67 0.92
CA GLN A 30 2.53 -9.57 0.54
C GLN A 30 1.15 -9.62 1.21
N SER A 31 0.93 -10.52 2.17
CA SER A 31 -0.32 -10.59 2.93
C SER A 31 -0.40 -9.48 3.96
N ILE A 32 -1.02 -8.35 3.58
CA ILE A 32 -1.14 -7.14 4.40
C ILE A 32 -2.58 -6.82 4.85
N TYR A 33 -3.54 -7.69 4.53
CA TYR A 33 -4.96 -7.49 4.85
C TYR A 33 -5.46 -8.30 6.04
N ARG A 34 -4.57 -8.63 6.99
CA ARG A 34 -4.95 -9.35 8.23
C ARG A 34 -6.07 -8.64 9.00
N PHE A 35 -6.07 -7.31 9.02
CA PHE A 35 -7.13 -6.49 9.64
C PHE A 35 -8.50 -6.62 8.96
N ARG A 36 -8.55 -7.19 7.74
CA ARG A 36 -9.79 -7.54 7.02
C ARG A 36 -10.12 -9.03 7.11
N GLY A 37 -9.44 -9.77 7.98
CA GLY A 37 -9.67 -11.19 8.19
C GLY A 37 -8.85 -12.12 7.28
N ALA A 38 -7.89 -11.60 6.51
CA ALA A 38 -6.95 -12.42 5.76
C ALA A 38 -6.12 -13.29 6.70
N LYS A 39 -5.94 -14.56 6.31
CA LYS A 39 -5.18 -15.56 7.06
C LYS A 39 -4.07 -16.15 6.18
N PRO A 40 -2.86 -15.57 6.17
CA PRO A 40 -1.74 -16.11 5.39
C PRO A 40 -1.39 -17.55 5.76
N GLU A 41 -1.73 -17.98 6.98
CA GLU A 41 -1.55 -19.36 7.44
C GLU A 41 -2.30 -20.39 6.56
N ILE A 42 -3.39 -19.99 5.91
CA ILE A 42 -4.12 -20.84 4.97
C ILE A 42 -3.21 -21.23 3.81
N MET A 43 -2.52 -20.27 3.24
CA MET A 43 -1.59 -20.50 2.14
C MET A 43 -0.37 -21.33 2.60
N LEU A 44 0.19 -21.00 3.77
CA LEU A 44 1.34 -21.70 4.33
C LEU A 44 1.03 -23.17 4.66
N ASN A 45 -0.21 -23.47 5.05
CA ASN A 45 -0.66 -24.81 5.38
C ASN A 45 -1.39 -25.52 4.23
N PHE A 46 -1.45 -24.96 3.04
CA PHE A 46 -2.23 -25.49 1.92
C PHE A 46 -1.93 -26.96 1.61
N GLN A 47 -0.66 -27.37 1.67
CA GLN A 47 -0.27 -28.77 1.44
C GLN A 47 -0.76 -29.74 2.53
N LYS A 48 -1.16 -29.25 3.71
CA LYS A 48 -1.78 -30.11 4.74
C LYS A 48 -3.20 -30.54 4.32
N ASP A 49 -3.94 -29.62 3.71
CA ASP A 49 -5.30 -29.90 3.23
C ASP A 49 -5.27 -30.59 1.85
N PHE A 50 -4.26 -30.31 1.04
CA PHE A 50 -4.04 -30.89 -0.29
C PHE A 50 -2.66 -31.54 -0.39
N PRO A 51 -2.46 -32.76 0.17
CA PRO A 51 -1.12 -33.39 0.23
C PRO A 51 -0.47 -33.69 -1.13
N LYS A 52 -1.29 -33.77 -2.19
CA LYS A 52 -0.77 -33.98 -3.56
C LYS A 52 -0.46 -32.68 -4.30
N ALA A 53 -0.66 -31.53 -3.67
CA ALA A 53 -0.36 -30.24 -4.29
C ALA A 53 1.14 -30.09 -4.52
N VAL A 54 1.50 -29.67 -5.73
CA VAL A 54 2.87 -29.33 -6.10
C VAL A 54 3.05 -27.81 -5.93
N MET A 55 4.08 -27.44 -5.19
CA MET A 55 4.44 -26.05 -5.02
C MET A 55 5.51 -25.66 -6.03
N ILE A 56 5.24 -24.60 -6.78
CA ILE A 56 6.17 -24.03 -7.76
C ILE A 56 6.53 -22.61 -7.28
N GLN A 57 7.81 -22.37 -7.06
CA GLN A 57 8.31 -21.05 -6.68
C GLN A 57 8.70 -20.27 -7.93
N LEU A 58 8.15 -19.03 -8.05
CA LEU A 58 8.59 -18.08 -9.06
C LEU A 58 9.73 -17.25 -8.49
N ALA A 59 10.96 -17.62 -8.80
CA ALA A 59 12.16 -17.04 -8.21
C ALA A 59 12.65 -15.78 -8.95
N GLU A 60 12.32 -15.63 -10.22
CA GLU A 60 12.77 -14.50 -11.03
C GLU A 60 11.86 -13.28 -10.91
N ASN A 61 12.43 -12.14 -10.58
CA ASN A 61 11.73 -10.87 -10.49
C ASN A 61 12.08 -9.97 -11.68
N TYR A 62 11.08 -9.73 -12.53
CA TYR A 62 11.18 -8.93 -13.75
C TYR A 62 10.91 -7.44 -13.53
N ARG A 63 10.42 -7.06 -12.35
CA ARG A 63 9.99 -5.69 -12.01
C ARG A 63 11.11 -4.85 -11.45
N SER A 64 11.78 -5.38 -10.43
CA SER A 64 12.71 -4.62 -9.59
C SER A 64 14.17 -5.00 -9.87
N THR A 65 15.06 -4.05 -9.57
CA THR A 65 16.50 -4.31 -9.59
C THR A 65 16.95 -5.10 -8.36
N GLU A 66 18.10 -5.71 -8.43
CA GLU A 66 18.65 -6.57 -7.39
C GLU A 66 18.85 -5.83 -6.05
N CYS A 67 19.25 -4.56 -6.08
CA CYS A 67 19.36 -3.74 -4.85
C CYS A 67 18.04 -3.59 -4.12
N ILE A 68 16.93 -3.40 -4.84
CA ILE A 68 15.59 -3.29 -4.26
C ILE A 68 15.17 -4.63 -3.66
N ILE A 69 15.35 -5.72 -4.39
CA ILE A 69 14.99 -7.08 -3.95
C ILE A 69 15.75 -7.45 -2.68
N LYS A 70 17.07 -7.24 -2.66
CA LYS A 70 17.89 -7.49 -1.46
C LYS A 70 17.47 -6.62 -0.27
N GLY A 71 17.14 -5.36 -0.51
CA GLY A 71 16.62 -4.45 0.52
C GLY A 71 15.30 -4.95 1.12
N ALA A 72 14.33 -5.26 0.27
CA ALA A 72 13.04 -5.82 0.67
C ALA A 72 13.19 -7.18 1.39
N GLY A 73 14.06 -8.05 0.86
CA GLY A 73 14.37 -9.35 1.45
C GLY A 73 14.92 -9.25 2.87
N ARG A 74 15.77 -8.25 3.16
CA ARG A 74 16.26 -8.01 4.53
C ARG A 74 15.15 -7.58 5.48
N VAL A 75 14.23 -6.75 5.03
CA VAL A 75 13.07 -6.32 5.83
C VAL A 75 12.18 -7.50 6.16
N ILE A 76 11.80 -8.28 5.14
CA ILE A 76 10.86 -9.40 5.32
C ILE A 76 11.48 -10.59 6.05
N ALA A 77 12.80 -10.71 6.09
CA ALA A 77 13.51 -11.78 6.82
C ALA A 77 13.23 -11.78 8.33
N HIS A 78 12.74 -10.66 8.89
CA HIS A 78 12.28 -10.60 10.28
C HIS A 78 11.01 -11.41 10.54
N ASN A 79 10.23 -11.72 9.51
CA ASN A 79 9.10 -12.64 9.59
C ASN A 79 9.59 -14.08 9.59
N THR A 80 9.27 -14.83 10.63
CA THR A 80 9.66 -16.24 10.77
C THR A 80 8.64 -17.21 10.15
N ASN A 81 7.35 -16.81 10.13
CA ASN A 81 6.26 -17.64 9.59
C ASN A 81 6.01 -17.30 8.11
N ARG A 82 6.87 -17.81 7.24
CA ARG A 82 6.84 -17.59 5.80
C ARG A 82 7.50 -18.73 5.05
N PHE A 83 7.20 -18.84 3.75
CA PHE A 83 7.98 -19.73 2.87
C PHE A 83 9.40 -19.19 2.71
N GLN A 84 10.38 -20.10 2.74
CA GLN A 84 11.75 -19.73 2.39
C GLN A 84 11.85 -19.51 0.88
N LYS A 85 12.15 -18.28 0.48
CA LYS A 85 12.21 -17.85 -0.92
C LYS A 85 13.59 -17.28 -1.23
N SER A 86 14.09 -17.60 -2.42
CA SER A 86 15.25 -16.96 -3.01
C SER A 86 14.79 -16.26 -4.28
N THR A 87 14.64 -14.95 -4.22
CA THR A 87 14.20 -14.14 -5.37
C THR A 87 15.36 -13.36 -5.94
N HIS A 88 15.52 -13.39 -7.26
CA HIS A 88 16.59 -12.72 -7.98
C HIS A 88 16.06 -11.75 -9.01
N GLY A 89 16.68 -10.56 -9.09
CA GLY A 89 16.33 -9.54 -10.07
C GLY A 89 17.05 -9.74 -11.40
N ILE A 90 16.31 -9.82 -12.49
CA ILE A 90 16.89 -9.93 -13.83
C ILE A 90 17.29 -8.56 -14.43
N ARG A 91 16.87 -7.44 -13.81
CA ARG A 91 17.14 -6.08 -14.31
C ARG A 91 18.51 -5.51 -13.88
N GLY A 92 19.45 -6.36 -13.47
CA GLY A 92 20.75 -5.95 -12.98
C GLY A 92 20.70 -5.36 -11.57
N ASN A 93 21.83 -4.81 -11.11
CA ASN A 93 21.96 -4.34 -9.73
C ASN A 93 21.09 -3.13 -9.41
N GLY A 94 20.98 -2.16 -10.33
CA GLY A 94 20.29 -0.90 -10.12
C GLY A 94 20.97 0.04 -9.14
N GLU A 95 20.31 1.16 -8.85
CA GLU A 95 20.77 2.16 -7.88
C GLU A 95 20.58 1.67 -6.45
N LYS A 96 21.40 2.19 -5.54
CA LYS A 96 21.28 1.91 -4.11
C LYS A 96 20.05 2.61 -3.52
N ILE A 97 19.39 1.94 -2.58
CA ILE A 97 18.33 2.54 -1.78
C ILE A 97 18.95 3.64 -0.90
N THR A 98 18.37 4.83 -0.96
CA THR A 98 18.79 5.98 -0.15
C THR A 98 17.80 6.22 0.98
N ILE A 99 18.29 6.42 2.19
CA ILE A 99 17.49 6.81 3.35
C ILE A 99 17.94 8.20 3.79
N SER A 100 16.99 9.12 3.93
CA SER A 100 17.25 10.49 4.38
C SER A 100 16.43 10.81 5.61
N PHE A 101 17.01 11.61 6.51
CA PHE A 101 16.34 12.06 7.73
C PHE A 101 16.20 13.57 7.71
N PHE A 102 15.05 14.07 8.11
CA PHE A 102 14.74 15.48 8.13
C PHE A 102 14.24 15.91 9.50
N GLN A 103 14.48 17.19 9.85
CA GLN A 103 14.06 17.73 11.14
C GLN A 103 12.53 17.87 11.27
N ASN A 104 11.86 18.10 10.15
CA ASN A 104 10.42 18.23 10.09
C ASN A 104 9.88 17.87 8.70
N GLN A 105 8.57 17.68 8.62
CA GLN A 105 7.87 17.29 7.40
C GLN A 105 7.96 18.34 6.27
N ALA A 106 8.10 19.62 6.59
CA ALA A 106 8.24 20.67 5.57
C ALA A 106 9.58 20.56 4.84
N MET A 107 10.67 20.30 5.56
CA MET A 107 11.98 20.07 4.97
C MET A 107 12.01 18.77 4.14
N GLU A 108 11.34 17.73 4.62
CA GLU A 108 11.18 16.48 3.89
C GLU A 108 10.45 16.72 2.56
N ALA A 109 9.30 17.41 2.59
CA ALA A 109 8.51 17.71 1.40
C ALA A 109 9.31 18.53 0.38
N LEU A 110 10.07 19.52 0.85
CA LEU A 110 10.92 20.35 -0.02
C LEU A 110 12.05 19.52 -0.67
N ALA A 111 12.66 18.61 0.07
CA ALA A 111 13.68 17.72 -0.47
C ALA A 111 13.10 16.76 -1.51
N VAL A 112 11.89 16.25 -1.29
CA VAL A 112 11.18 15.41 -2.28
C VAL A 112 10.87 16.22 -3.55
N VAL A 113 10.36 17.46 -3.41
CA VAL A 113 10.13 18.37 -4.57
C VAL A 113 11.40 18.53 -5.38
N LYS A 114 12.52 18.88 -4.71
CA LYS A 114 13.79 19.04 -5.38
C LYS A 114 14.23 17.77 -6.11
N LYS A 115 14.11 16.62 -5.46
CA LYS A 115 14.46 15.33 -6.08
C LYS A 115 13.61 15.04 -7.32
N VAL A 116 12.31 15.33 -7.25
CA VAL A 116 11.38 15.17 -8.40
C VAL A 116 11.79 16.13 -9.52
N GLN A 117 12.08 17.40 -9.22
CA GLN A 117 12.55 18.35 -10.23
C GLN A 117 13.83 17.90 -10.92
N ASP A 118 14.80 17.38 -10.15
CA ASP A 118 16.04 16.85 -10.70
C ASP A 118 15.76 15.67 -11.64
N MET A 119 14.91 14.71 -11.22
CA MET A 119 14.52 13.56 -12.05
C MET A 119 13.83 13.97 -13.36
N LEU A 120 12.93 14.98 -13.30
CA LEU A 120 12.25 15.49 -14.50
C LEU A 120 13.25 16.21 -15.44
N ARG A 121 14.20 16.95 -14.87
CA ARG A 121 15.28 17.62 -15.64
C ARG A 121 16.20 16.61 -16.32
N ASP A 122 16.43 15.47 -15.67
CA ASP A 122 17.21 14.36 -16.21
C ASP A 122 16.42 13.54 -17.26
N GLY A 123 15.20 13.97 -17.62
CA GLY A 123 14.39 13.39 -18.69
C GLY A 123 13.48 12.24 -18.25
N ARG A 124 13.26 12.05 -16.95
CA ARG A 124 12.25 11.09 -16.50
C ARG A 124 10.84 11.65 -16.71
N GLU A 125 9.95 10.79 -17.18
CA GLU A 125 8.55 11.15 -17.31
C GLU A 125 7.85 11.17 -15.94
N PRO A 126 6.94 12.14 -15.68
CA PRO A 126 6.23 12.24 -14.40
C PRO A 126 5.53 10.95 -13.97
N GLN A 127 5.01 10.18 -14.93
CA GLN A 127 4.33 8.90 -14.69
C GLN A 127 5.24 7.77 -14.21
N GLU A 128 6.56 7.95 -14.32
CA GLU A 128 7.55 7.00 -13.82
C GLU A 128 7.94 7.25 -12.36
N ILE A 129 7.45 8.36 -11.77
CA ILE A 129 7.77 8.80 -10.43
C ILE A 129 6.55 8.57 -9.53
N ALA A 130 6.73 7.88 -8.42
CA ALA A 130 5.70 7.68 -7.42
C ALA A 130 6.17 8.12 -6.03
N VAL A 131 5.32 8.86 -5.32
CA VAL A 131 5.53 9.23 -3.92
C VAL A 131 4.49 8.49 -3.07
N LEU A 132 4.95 7.68 -2.13
CA LEU A 132 4.11 6.82 -1.31
C LEU A 132 4.08 7.33 0.14
N PHE A 133 2.90 7.30 0.74
CA PHE A 133 2.67 7.76 2.11
C PHE A 133 2.10 6.65 2.98
N ARG A 134 2.38 6.71 4.27
CA ARG A 134 1.80 5.78 5.24
C ARG A 134 0.31 6.03 5.49
N THR A 135 -0.11 7.31 5.42
CA THR A 135 -1.48 7.76 5.67
C THR A 135 -1.91 8.78 4.62
N ASN A 136 -3.21 8.86 4.32
CA ASN A 136 -3.74 9.81 3.36
C ASN A 136 -3.52 11.28 3.79
N THR A 137 -3.51 11.55 5.10
CA THR A 137 -3.24 12.87 5.65
C THR A 137 -1.80 13.32 5.43
N GLY A 138 -0.85 12.38 5.38
CA GLY A 138 0.56 12.65 5.16
C GLY A 138 0.86 13.26 3.78
N ALA A 139 0.00 13.07 2.79
CA ALA A 139 0.20 13.59 1.44
C ALA A 139 0.05 15.10 1.33
N ARG A 140 -0.70 15.75 2.24
CA ARG A 140 -1.16 17.13 2.08
C ARG A 140 -0.03 18.13 1.85
N ILE A 141 0.98 18.11 2.70
CA ILE A 141 2.12 19.07 2.62
C ILE A 141 2.90 18.91 1.30
N TYR A 142 3.00 17.69 0.78
CA TYR A 142 3.65 17.43 -0.50
C TYR A 142 2.85 18.01 -1.66
N LEU A 143 1.53 17.87 -1.62
CA LEU A 143 0.66 18.43 -2.65
C LEU A 143 0.69 19.94 -2.66
N GLU A 144 0.65 20.57 -1.49
CA GLU A 144 0.84 22.04 -1.35
C GLU A 144 2.16 22.47 -1.99
N LYS A 145 3.24 21.75 -1.72
CA LYS A 145 4.55 22.02 -2.31
C LYS A 145 4.61 21.73 -3.80
N PHE A 146 3.98 20.65 -4.28
CA PHE A 146 3.93 20.35 -5.71
C PHE A 146 3.18 21.43 -6.50
N MET A 147 2.08 21.96 -5.92
CA MET A 147 1.36 23.10 -6.50
C MET A 147 2.21 24.39 -6.49
N GLU A 148 2.87 24.69 -5.37
CA GLU A 148 3.75 25.85 -5.22
C GLU A 148 4.89 25.86 -6.25
N TYR A 149 5.45 24.69 -6.55
CA TYR A 149 6.55 24.52 -7.50
C TYR A 149 6.09 24.13 -8.92
N ASN A 150 4.79 24.19 -9.22
CA ASN A 150 4.19 23.84 -10.51
C ASN A 150 4.60 22.45 -11.03
N LEU A 151 4.73 21.48 -10.13
CA LEU A 151 5.01 20.10 -10.51
C LEU A 151 3.70 19.38 -10.90
N PRO A 152 3.66 18.68 -12.03
CA PRO A 152 2.50 17.88 -12.38
C PRO A 152 2.39 16.69 -11.44
N PHE A 153 1.18 16.40 -10.96
CA PHE A 153 0.91 15.23 -10.13
C PHE A 153 -0.48 14.68 -10.35
N ARG A 154 -0.64 13.41 -10.02
CA ARG A 154 -1.94 12.74 -9.96
C ARG A 154 -2.07 12.01 -8.63
N MET A 155 -3.16 12.21 -7.92
CA MET A 155 -3.50 11.40 -6.76
C MET A 155 -4.31 10.18 -7.15
N ARG A 156 -4.02 9.06 -6.52
CA ARG A 156 -4.82 7.85 -6.67
C ARG A 156 -6.14 7.98 -5.92
N ASP A 157 -6.07 8.42 -4.67
CA ASP A 157 -7.23 8.67 -3.81
C ASP A 157 -7.35 10.17 -3.61
N GLY A 158 -8.57 10.72 -3.69
CA GLY A 158 -8.80 12.15 -3.46
C GLY A 158 -8.33 12.57 -2.07
N LEU A 159 -7.85 13.82 -1.94
CA LEU A 159 -7.63 14.41 -0.62
C LEU A 159 -8.97 14.48 0.11
N PRO A 160 -9.09 13.92 1.30
CA PRO A 160 -10.26 14.17 2.11
C PRO A 160 -10.37 15.69 2.37
N ASN A 161 -11.47 16.28 1.96
CA ASN A 161 -11.74 17.65 2.33
C ASN A 161 -11.94 17.70 3.85
N ILE A 162 -11.01 18.36 4.56
CA ILE A 162 -11.09 18.45 6.03
C ILE A 162 -12.35 19.16 6.51
N TYR A 163 -12.92 20.03 5.68
CA TYR A 163 -14.17 20.75 5.98
C TYR A 163 -15.42 19.86 5.80
N GLU A 164 -15.30 18.74 5.10
CA GLU A 164 -16.35 17.73 4.96
C GLU A 164 -16.23 16.60 5.99
N HIS A 165 -15.17 16.61 6.80
CA HIS A 165 -15.02 15.64 7.87
C HIS A 165 -16.14 15.83 8.91
N TRP A 166 -16.68 14.71 9.42
CA TRP A 166 -17.80 14.76 10.35
C TRP A 166 -17.56 15.69 11.55
N ILE A 167 -16.35 15.70 12.14
CA ILE A 167 -15.99 16.62 13.24
C ILE A 167 -16.11 18.09 12.81
N ALA A 168 -15.66 18.44 11.61
CA ALA A 168 -15.76 19.80 11.10
C ALA A 168 -17.24 20.18 10.86
N ASN A 169 -18.02 19.25 10.31
CA ASN A 169 -19.46 19.45 10.13
C ASN A 169 -20.19 19.66 11.45
N ASP A 170 -19.85 18.89 12.48
CA ASP A 170 -20.40 19.08 13.82
C ASP A 170 -20.05 20.47 14.37
N LEU A 171 -18.80 20.88 14.30
CA LEU A 171 -18.37 22.21 14.72
C LEU A 171 -19.12 23.32 13.98
N PHE A 172 -19.26 23.21 12.65
CA PHE A 172 -20.05 24.17 11.87
C PHE A 172 -21.51 24.15 12.24
N THR A 173 -22.04 22.99 12.57
CA THR A 173 -23.44 22.85 13.04
C THR A 173 -23.66 23.57 14.36
N TYR A 174 -22.74 23.37 15.34
CA TYR A 174 -22.80 24.12 16.60
C TYR A 174 -22.73 25.65 16.39
N ILE A 175 -21.81 26.09 15.51
CA ILE A 175 -21.68 27.51 15.18
C ILE A 175 -23.00 28.05 14.54
N ARG A 176 -23.62 27.31 13.62
CA ARG A 176 -24.91 27.69 13.00
C ARG A 176 -26.02 27.79 14.04
N ILE A 177 -26.13 26.82 14.95
CA ILE A 177 -27.09 26.81 16.03
C ILE A 177 -26.86 28.00 16.96
N ALA A 178 -25.62 28.28 17.34
CA ALA A 178 -25.27 29.44 18.19
C ALA A 178 -25.64 30.78 17.53
N ASN A 179 -25.50 30.87 16.21
CA ASN A 179 -25.92 32.04 15.42
C ASN A 179 -27.44 32.10 15.12
N GLY A 180 -28.24 31.28 15.82
CA GLY A 180 -29.71 31.34 15.75
C GLY A 180 -30.36 30.45 14.69
N ASN A 181 -29.60 29.62 13.97
CA ASN A 181 -30.18 28.65 13.07
C ASN A 181 -30.97 27.59 13.87
N ARG A 182 -32.24 27.36 13.48
CA ARG A 182 -33.16 26.41 14.12
C ARG A 182 -33.59 25.31 13.14
N SER A 183 -32.74 25.01 12.15
CA SER A 183 -33.00 23.94 11.20
C SER A 183 -33.05 22.57 11.91
N ARG A 184 -34.13 21.81 11.66
CA ARG A 184 -34.26 20.45 12.19
C ARG A 184 -33.07 19.57 11.80
N LYS A 185 -32.47 19.78 10.62
CA LYS A 185 -31.30 19.02 10.13
C LYS A 185 -30.11 19.23 11.05
N ASP A 186 -29.87 20.45 11.52
CA ASP A 186 -28.73 20.77 12.39
C ASP A 186 -28.92 20.22 13.82
N PHE A 187 -30.14 19.90 14.25
CA PHE A 187 -30.40 19.26 15.54
C PHE A 187 -30.37 17.73 15.51
N LEU A 188 -30.42 17.12 14.34
CA LEU A 188 -30.49 15.67 14.17
C LEU A 188 -29.13 15.06 13.68
N GLN A 189 -28.12 15.89 13.48
CA GLN A 189 -26.80 15.51 13.10
C GLN A 189 -25.98 15.17 14.34
#